data_9c4378218a61aa920cb5c23acc2bc961
#
_entry.id   9c4378218a61aa920cb5c23acc2bc961
#
_cell.length_a   1.000
_cell.length_b   1.000
_cell.length_c   1.000
_cell.angle_alpha   90.00
_cell.angle_beta   90.00
_cell.angle_gamma   90.00
#
_symmetry.space_group_name_H-M   'P 1'
#
loop_
_entity.id
_entity.type
_entity.pdbx_description
1 polymer ?
#
loop_
_entity_poly.entity_id
_entity_poly.type
_entity_poly.pdbx_seq_one_letter_code
_entity_poly.pdbx_strand_id
1 'polypeptide(L)'
;MELLDVHVVCAWVVVISNALAGLWALGAHWLPGLRHTALWWFTVAAELAIVVEVILGVLLVTSEDREVPQFHMFYGFVALASVGIIYSYRHQLRRQVYLLYGLGGLFLMGLAIRAMLIGPNR
;
A
#
# COMPACT_ATOMS: atom_id res chain seq x y z
N MET A 1 -13.47 19.69 3.06
CA MET A 1 -12.41 18.89 2.38
C MET A 1 -13.05 18.11 1.27
N GLU A 2 -12.59 18.32 0.06
CA GLU A 2 -13.14 17.62 -1.10
C GLU A 2 -12.60 16.20 -1.17
N LEU A 3 -13.30 15.37 -1.97
CA LEU A 3 -12.89 13.98 -2.16
C LEU A 3 -11.46 13.86 -2.72
N LEU A 4 -11.10 14.77 -3.63
CA LEU A 4 -9.74 14.80 -4.17
C LEU A 4 -8.71 15.04 -3.06
N ASP A 5 -8.98 15.95 -2.15
CA ASP A 5 -8.07 16.24 -1.05
C ASP A 5 -7.88 15.02 -0.15
N VAL A 6 -8.97 14.31 0.12
CA VAL A 6 -8.92 13.08 0.92
C VAL A 6 -8.09 12.03 0.20
N HIS A 7 -8.26 11.89 -1.12
CA HIS A 7 -7.49 10.94 -1.93
C HIS A 7 -5.99 11.27 -1.87
N VAL A 8 -5.62 12.55 -1.98
CA VAL A 8 -4.22 12.99 -1.93
C VAL A 8 -3.61 12.73 -0.56
N VAL A 9 -4.33 13.08 0.52
CA VAL A 9 -3.85 12.82 1.88
C VAL A 9 -3.70 11.31 2.13
N CYS A 10 -4.68 10.54 1.69
CA CYS A 10 -4.63 9.09 1.84
C CYS A 10 -3.45 8.48 1.07
N ALA A 11 -3.08 9.06 -0.08
CA ALA A 11 -1.92 8.60 -0.84
C ALA A 11 -0.64 8.69 -0.01
N TRP A 12 -0.45 9.79 0.71
CA TRP A 12 0.69 9.94 1.61
C TRP A 12 0.64 8.97 2.78
N VAL A 13 -0.55 8.73 3.32
CA VAL A 13 -0.73 7.73 4.38
C VAL A 13 -0.32 6.35 3.86
N VAL A 14 -0.72 5.99 2.64
CA VAL A 14 -0.33 4.71 2.03
C VAL A 14 1.19 4.61 1.90
N VAL A 15 1.84 5.63 1.35
CA VAL A 15 3.30 5.62 1.16
C VAL A 15 4.03 5.47 2.49
N ILE A 16 3.69 6.31 3.46
CA ILE A 16 4.41 6.34 4.74
C ILE A 16 4.14 5.07 5.54
N SER A 17 2.88 4.64 5.62
CA SER A 17 2.53 3.46 6.44
C SER A 17 3.13 2.18 5.86
N ASN A 18 3.12 2.03 4.55
CA ASN A 18 3.71 0.84 3.92
C ASN A 18 5.24 0.87 4.00
N ALA A 19 5.85 2.04 3.91
CA ALA A 19 7.29 2.18 4.13
C ALA A 19 7.67 1.74 5.54
N LEU A 20 6.95 2.23 6.55
CA LEU A 20 7.21 1.90 7.94
C LEU A 20 6.93 0.43 8.25
N ALA A 21 5.81 -0.10 7.75
CA ALA A 21 5.47 -1.51 7.92
C ALA A 21 6.53 -2.41 7.28
N GLY A 22 6.96 -2.05 6.06
CA GLY A 22 7.98 -2.81 5.34
C GLY A 22 9.32 -2.78 6.05
N LEU A 23 9.76 -1.62 6.50
CA LEU A 23 11.03 -1.50 7.24
C LEU A 23 10.97 -2.27 8.57
N TRP A 24 9.85 -2.18 9.28
CA TRP A 24 9.68 -2.90 10.53
C TRP A 24 9.76 -4.40 10.30
N ALA A 25 9.00 -4.92 9.34
CA ALA A 25 9.01 -6.35 9.03
C ALA A 25 10.40 -6.79 8.55
N LEU A 26 11.04 -6.00 7.70
CA LEU A 26 12.37 -6.33 7.20
C LEU A 26 13.39 -6.39 8.34
N GLY A 27 13.34 -5.42 9.26
CA GLY A 27 14.17 -5.43 10.45
C GLY A 27 13.88 -6.65 11.35
N ALA A 28 12.61 -7.02 11.47
CA ALA A 28 12.20 -8.17 12.28
C ALA A 28 12.72 -9.50 11.72
N HIS A 29 13.02 -9.55 10.42
CA HIS A 29 13.60 -10.75 9.82
C HIS A 29 14.94 -11.11 10.49
N TRP A 30 15.76 -10.11 10.79
CA TRP A 30 17.06 -10.32 11.42
C TRP A 30 17.07 -10.04 12.92
N LEU A 31 16.14 -9.23 13.42
CA LEU A 31 16.10 -8.81 14.82
C LEU A 31 14.83 -9.34 15.50
N PRO A 32 14.91 -10.48 16.20
CA PRO A 32 13.73 -11.09 16.83
C PRO A 32 13.00 -10.16 17.81
N GLY A 33 13.70 -9.20 18.40
CA GLY A 33 13.08 -8.22 19.28
C GLY A 33 12.04 -7.33 18.63
N LEU A 34 12.05 -7.24 17.30
CA LEU A 34 11.06 -6.46 16.55
C LEU A 34 9.83 -7.28 16.17
N ARG A 35 9.84 -8.58 16.44
CA ARG A 35 8.73 -9.49 16.12
C ARG A 35 7.65 -9.38 17.17
N HIS A 36 6.72 -8.46 16.93
CA HIS A 36 5.65 -8.15 17.85
C HIS A 36 4.30 -8.20 17.13
N THR A 37 3.25 -8.57 17.85
CA THR A 37 1.90 -8.63 17.29
C THR A 37 1.47 -7.30 16.68
N ALA A 38 1.94 -6.18 17.27
CA ALA A 38 1.63 -4.85 16.76
C ALA A 38 2.09 -4.65 15.31
N LEU A 39 3.17 -5.33 14.88
CA LEU A 39 3.63 -5.27 13.48
C LEU A 39 2.52 -5.71 12.53
N TRP A 40 1.84 -6.80 12.85
CA TRP A 40 0.79 -7.34 11.97
C TRP A 40 -0.43 -6.44 11.94
N TRP A 41 -0.82 -5.86 13.07
CA TRP A 41 -1.92 -4.89 13.10
C TRP A 41 -1.58 -3.64 12.29
N PHE A 42 -0.35 -3.16 12.43
CA PHE A 42 0.11 -2.01 11.64
C PHE A 42 0.14 -2.32 10.15
N THR A 43 0.60 -3.53 9.78
CA THR A 43 0.62 -3.98 8.39
C THR A 43 -0.79 -4.05 7.81
N VAL A 44 -1.75 -4.60 8.58
CA VAL A 44 -3.15 -4.64 8.15
C VAL A 44 -3.68 -3.24 7.92
N ALA A 45 -3.39 -2.32 8.83
CA ALA A 45 -3.83 -0.93 8.70
C ALA A 45 -3.24 -0.28 7.44
N ALA A 46 -1.95 -0.52 7.16
CA ALA A 46 -1.29 0.01 5.96
C ALA A 46 -1.92 -0.54 4.69
N GLU A 47 -2.25 -1.83 4.67
CA GLU A 47 -2.87 -2.46 3.51
C GLU A 47 -4.32 -2.01 3.33
N LEU A 48 -5.05 -1.80 4.43
CA LEU A 48 -6.40 -1.24 4.36
C LEU A 48 -6.37 0.18 3.80
N ALA A 49 -5.33 0.94 4.09
CA ALA A 49 -5.17 2.27 3.51
C ALA A 49 -5.08 2.21 1.98
N ILE A 50 -4.43 1.17 1.43
CA ILE A 50 -4.40 0.95 -0.03
C ILE A 50 -5.80 0.72 -0.57
N VAL A 51 -6.59 -0.13 0.11
CA VAL A 51 -7.97 -0.42 -0.31
C VAL A 51 -8.81 0.86 -0.31
N VAL A 52 -8.71 1.65 0.76
CA VAL A 52 -9.42 2.92 0.86
C VAL A 52 -9.01 3.87 -0.26
N GLU A 53 -7.71 3.96 -0.52
CA GLU A 53 -7.18 4.85 -1.56
C GLU A 53 -7.71 4.48 -2.95
N VAL A 54 -7.76 3.19 -3.27
CA VAL A 54 -8.29 2.72 -4.55
C VAL A 54 -9.79 3.03 -4.64
N ILE A 55 -10.53 2.83 -3.56
CA ILE A 55 -11.97 3.16 -3.54
C ILE A 55 -12.18 4.65 -3.79
N LEU A 56 -11.39 5.50 -3.12
CA LEU A 56 -11.47 6.95 -3.32
C LEU A 56 -11.17 7.31 -4.77
N GLY A 57 -10.17 6.68 -5.38
CA GLY A 57 -9.83 6.88 -6.77
C GLY A 57 -10.96 6.51 -7.72
N VAL A 58 -11.58 5.35 -7.48
CA VAL A 58 -12.71 4.89 -8.28
C VAL A 58 -13.90 5.85 -8.14
N LEU A 59 -14.17 6.34 -6.93
CA LEU A 59 -15.25 7.30 -6.72
C LEU A 59 -14.99 8.61 -7.45
N LEU A 60 -13.75 9.08 -7.51
CA LEU A 60 -13.40 10.29 -8.25
C LEU A 60 -13.67 10.13 -9.75
N VAL A 61 -13.37 8.97 -10.29
CA VAL A 61 -13.60 8.69 -11.71
C VAL A 61 -15.09 8.53 -12.02
N THR A 62 -15.79 7.78 -11.18
CA THR A 62 -17.18 7.40 -11.47
C THR A 62 -18.20 8.43 -11.02
N SER A 63 -18.03 9.05 -9.86
CA SER A 63 -19.04 10.00 -9.35
C SER A 63 -18.71 11.45 -9.64
N GLU A 64 -17.43 11.80 -9.85
CA GLU A 64 -17.03 13.16 -10.22
C GLU A 64 -16.56 13.27 -11.65
N ASP A 65 -16.59 12.17 -12.40
CA ASP A 65 -16.28 12.12 -13.82
C ASP A 65 -14.89 12.70 -14.12
N ARG A 66 -13.93 12.47 -13.25
CA ARG A 66 -12.57 12.94 -13.45
C ARG A 66 -11.82 12.05 -14.41
N GLU A 67 -11.02 12.67 -15.26
CA GLU A 67 -10.12 11.94 -16.14
C GLU A 67 -8.84 11.62 -15.38
N VAL A 68 -8.32 10.39 -15.55
CA VAL A 68 -7.07 9.98 -14.94
C VAL A 68 -6.20 9.28 -15.99
N PRO A 69 -4.87 9.43 -15.88
CA PRO A 69 -3.97 8.69 -16.75
C PRO A 69 -4.15 7.18 -16.54
N GLN A 70 -4.10 6.44 -17.63
CA GLN A 70 -4.30 4.99 -17.60
C GLN A 70 -3.29 4.29 -16.69
N PHE A 71 -2.02 4.71 -16.73
CA PHE A 71 -0.99 4.11 -15.90
C PHE A 71 -1.17 4.42 -14.42
N HIS A 72 -1.76 5.57 -14.08
CA HIS A 72 -2.09 5.86 -12.69
C HIS A 72 -3.06 4.81 -12.14
N MET A 73 -4.13 4.52 -12.89
CA MET A 73 -5.09 3.49 -12.52
C MET A 73 -4.43 2.11 -12.47
N PHE A 74 -3.56 1.82 -13.43
CA PHE A 74 -2.84 0.55 -13.50
C PHE A 74 -2.04 0.31 -12.22
N TYR A 75 -1.24 1.30 -11.79
CA TYR A 75 -0.42 1.13 -10.59
C TYR A 75 -1.26 0.99 -9.33
N GLY A 76 -2.40 1.67 -9.26
CA GLY A 76 -3.32 1.51 -8.14
C GLY A 76 -3.87 0.10 -8.03
N PHE A 77 -4.34 -0.46 -9.14
CA PHE A 77 -4.87 -1.81 -9.14
C PHE A 77 -3.78 -2.87 -8.97
N VAL A 78 -2.57 -2.63 -9.49
CA VAL A 78 -1.44 -3.53 -9.24
C VAL A 78 -1.08 -3.55 -7.76
N ALA A 79 -1.12 -2.39 -7.09
CA ALA A 79 -0.87 -2.34 -5.65
C ALA A 79 -1.90 -3.18 -4.89
N LEU A 80 -3.18 -3.05 -5.24
CA LEU A 80 -4.24 -3.82 -4.61
C LEU A 80 -4.07 -5.32 -4.84
N ALA A 81 -3.76 -5.71 -6.09
CA ALA A 81 -3.51 -7.12 -6.42
C ALA A 81 -2.29 -7.65 -5.66
N SER A 82 -1.26 -6.82 -5.50
CA SER A 82 -0.04 -7.21 -4.79
C SER A 82 -0.30 -7.51 -3.33
N VAL A 83 -1.20 -6.76 -2.67
CA VAL A 83 -1.63 -7.06 -1.29
C VAL A 83 -2.17 -8.48 -1.22
N GLY A 84 -3.06 -8.84 -2.14
CA GLY A 84 -3.63 -10.19 -2.19
C GLY A 84 -2.58 -11.26 -2.45
N ILE A 85 -1.64 -11.01 -3.35
CA ILE A 85 -0.58 -11.95 -3.67
C ILE A 85 0.32 -12.18 -2.46
N ILE A 86 0.77 -11.11 -1.81
CA ILE A 86 1.61 -11.21 -0.62
C ILE A 86 0.89 -12.02 0.45
N TYR A 87 -0.36 -11.73 0.70
CA TYR A 87 -1.15 -12.43 1.70
C TYR A 87 -1.29 -13.92 1.34
N SER A 88 -1.47 -14.25 0.06
CA SER A 88 -1.67 -15.63 -0.38
C SER A 88 -0.44 -16.51 -0.17
N TYR A 89 0.76 -15.92 -0.15
CA TYR A 89 2.00 -16.66 0.05
C TYR A 89 2.45 -16.73 1.51
N ARG A 90 1.72 -16.15 2.45
CA ARG A 90 2.15 -16.07 3.85
C ARG A 90 2.39 -17.42 4.53
N HIS A 91 1.64 -18.44 4.14
CA HIS A 91 1.82 -19.78 4.71
C HIS A 91 2.95 -20.55 4.04
N GLN A 92 3.07 -20.44 2.71
CA GLN A 92 4.14 -21.09 1.96
C GLN A 92 5.50 -20.54 2.34
N LEU A 93 5.57 -19.23 2.63
CA LEU A 93 6.79 -18.54 3.01
C LEU A 93 6.84 -18.20 4.51
N ARG A 94 6.18 -19.02 5.35
CA ARG A 94 6.08 -18.69 6.78
C ARG A 94 7.43 -18.57 7.49
N ARG A 95 8.45 -19.28 7.03
CA ARG A 95 9.80 -19.15 7.60
C ARG A 95 10.44 -17.81 7.27
N GLN A 96 9.99 -17.22 6.18
CA GLN A 96 10.51 -15.95 5.67
C GLN A 96 9.41 -14.90 5.62
N VAL A 97 8.39 -15.04 6.48
CA VAL A 97 7.23 -14.16 6.45
C VAL A 97 7.61 -12.69 6.69
N TYR A 98 8.60 -12.45 7.55
CA TYR A 98 9.05 -11.09 7.81
C TYR A 98 9.77 -10.51 6.60
N LEU A 99 10.54 -11.33 5.89
CA LEU A 99 11.17 -10.91 4.65
C LEU A 99 10.11 -10.65 3.57
N LEU A 100 9.11 -11.54 3.47
CA LEU A 100 8.01 -11.37 2.52
C LEU A 100 7.29 -10.04 2.73
N TYR A 101 6.87 -9.75 3.96
CA TYR A 101 6.15 -8.52 4.27
C TYR A 101 7.05 -7.30 4.27
N GLY A 102 8.35 -7.49 4.57
CA GLY A 102 9.31 -6.40 4.50
C GLY A 102 9.53 -5.93 3.07
N LEU A 103 9.90 -6.85 2.19
CA LEU A 103 10.09 -6.53 0.78
C LEU A 103 8.77 -6.16 0.12
N GLY A 104 7.69 -6.86 0.48
CA GLY A 104 6.36 -6.57 -0.04
C GLY A 104 5.88 -5.17 0.32
N GLY A 105 6.08 -4.75 1.58
CA GLY A 105 5.70 -3.41 2.02
C GLY A 105 6.47 -2.32 1.29
N LEU A 106 7.78 -2.52 1.12
CA LEU A 106 8.60 -1.57 0.36
C LEU A 106 8.20 -1.54 -1.12
N PHE A 107 7.83 -2.69 -1.67
CA PHE A 107 7.33 -2.76 -3.03
C PHE A 107 6.01 -1.98 -3.18
N LEU A 108 5.09 -2.16 -2.23
CA LEU A 108 3.82 -1.42 -2.23
C LEU A 108 4.07 0.09 -2.10
N MET A 109 5.01 0.49 -1.26
CA MET A 109 5.42 1.89 -1.16
C MET A 109 5.88 2.41 -2.52
N GLY A 110 6.72 1.64 -3.21
CA GLY A 110 7.23 2.03 -4.54
C GLY A 110 6.12 2.17 -5.56
N LEU A 111 5.15 1.24 -5.58
CA LEU A 111 4.00 1.33 -6.47
C LEU A 111 3.17 2.58 -6.17
N ALA A 112 2.96 2.88 -4.89
CA ALA A 112 2.19 4.06 -4.48
C ALA A 112 2.89 5.34 -4.90
N ILE A 113 4.21 5.43 -4.71
CA ILE A 113 4.99 6.58 -5.15
C ILE A 113 4.88 6.74 -6.67
N ARG A 114 5.02 5.65 -7.41
CA ARG A 114 4.92 5.71 -8.87
C ARG A 114 3.54 6.17 -9.31
N ALA A 115 2.48 5.67 -8.68
CA ALA A 115 1.13 6.11 -8.96
C ALA A 115 0.96 7.62 -8.72
N MET A 116 1.53 8.13 -7.63
CA MET A 116 1.48 9.57 -7.33
C MET A 116 2.19 10.41 -8.40
N LEU A 117 3.35 9.95 -8.86
CA LEU A 117 4.16 10.69 -9.82
C LEU A 117 3.51 10.80 -11.20
N ILE A 118 2.68 9.83 -11.56
CA ILE A 118 2.01 9.81 -12.85
C ILE A 118 0.52 10.05 -12.73
N GLY A 119 0.07 10.53 -11.59
CA GLY A 119 -1.32 10.91 -11.39
C GLY A 119 -1.67 12.22 -12.08
N PRO A 120 -2.97 12.58 -12.06
CA PRO A 120 -3.39 13.86 -12.61
C PRO A 120 -2.74 15.02 -11.88
N ASN A 121 -2.69 16.17 -12.51
CA ASN A 121 -2.17 17.38 -11.88
C ASN A 121 -2.95 17.69 -10.61
N ARG A 122 -2.19 18.08 -9.62
CA ARG A 122 -2.71 18.42 -8.31
C ARG A 122 -2.95 19.91 -8.17
#